data_83df1f1c30ba4ee3adb0c7fdee09dec5
#
_entry.id   83df1f1c30ba4ee3adb0c7fdee09dec5
#
_cell.length_a   1.000
_cell.length_b   1.000
_cell.length_c   1.000
_cell.angle_alpha   90.00
_cell.angle_beta   90.00
_cell.angle_gamma   90.00
#
_symmetry.space_group_name_H-M   'P 1'
#
loop_
_entity.id
_entity.type
_entity.pdbx_description
1 polymer ?
#
loop_
_entity_poly.entity_id
_entity_poly.type
_entity_poly.pdbx_seq_one_letter_code
_entity_poly.pdbx_strand_id
1 'polypeptide(L)'
;MESVCMCVELHLPYHLKWYWPADGYRRPEISSYFDQERIFTDFQHMAASISRTNKVLTRSIENGAAYTLNLSGTFLDQCSWDPRVLNSFRDLADTGNVAFAASTYYHSLSALYPDLTDFKEQVWTHMEKISELFGVVPSTFVNPELLTSGNIGGVLKKLGLTCMIAEGARNLLNTDMPVSVFSDDIPTLLRHIDLSEDISKRFSDKSWDDHPLTADKFASWIEHIEGDVITLYLDYGSIPWNESKAGGMFQFLKDLPLSLEERGISMIRPEDAIKRFEKVKLDTLKTESAARYGMEGLLGNHAQHFYLKQLEIIVQELAARTDLSENGEMKKIVGYLQQSDIFLDMNTANITGYEKAVNNLSILSDFRRAIWEGRT
;
A
#
# COMPACT_ATOMS: atom_id res chain seq x y z
N MET A 1 -20.30 17.46 -4.76
CA MET A 1 -19.37 16.37 -5.15
C MET A 1 -20.01 15.51 -6.23
N GLU A 2 -19.24 15.09 -7.26
CA GLU A 2 -19.79 14.24 -8.31
C GLU A 2 -19.46 12.76 -8.15
N SER A 3 -18.27 12.44 -7.65
CA SER A 3 -17.84 11.06 -7.56
C SER A 3 -16.94 10.76 -6.36
N VAL A 4 -16.89 9.49 -5.99
CA VAL A 4 -15.99 8.94 -4.96
C VAL A 4 -15.20 7.78 -5.57
N CYS A 5 -13.87 7.80 -5.42
CA CYS A 5 -12.99 6.67 -5.63
C CYS A 5 -12.63 6.07 -4.27
N MET A 6 -12.75 4.75 -4.12
CA MET A 6 -12.34 4.06 -2.90
C MET A 6 -11.23 3.04 -3.21
N CYS A 7 -10.07 3.26 -2.65
CA CYS A 7 -8.93 2.35 -2.70
C CYS A 7 -8.77 1.64 -1.36
N VAL A 8 -8.57 0.33 -1.40
CA VAL A 8 -8.33 -0.49 -0.21
C VAL A 8 -7.01 -1.23 -0.39
N GLU A 9 -6.08 -1.00 0.52
CA GLU A 9 -4.77 -1.65 0.52
C GLU A 9 -4.77 -2.87 1.43
N LEU A 10 -4.10 -3.93 0.97
CA LEU A 10 -3.78 -5.08 1.78
C LEU A 10 -2.30 -5.42 1.63
N HIS A 11 -1.57 -5.17 2.68
CA HIS A 11 -0.17 -5.55 2.84
C HIS A 11 0.01 -6.41 4.09
N LEU A 12 0.79 -7.49 3.96
CA LEU A 12 1.25 -8.29 5.08
C LEU A 12 2.78 -8.40 5.00
N PRO A 13 3.49 -7.80 5.95
CA PRO A 13 4.94 -7.71 5.90
C PRO A 13 5.63 -9.03 6.22
N TYR A 14 6.86 -9.17 5.73
CA TYR A 14 7.82 -10.16 6.18
C TYR A 14 8.60 -9.60 7.36
N HIS A 15 8.24 -10.02 8.58
CA HIS A 15 8.86 -9.54 9.80
C HIS A 15 10.27 -10.04 9.96
N LEU A 16 11.21 -9.14 10.29
CA LEU A 16 12.57 -9.50 10.67
C LEU A 16 12.57 -10.21 12.04
N LYS A 17 13.34 -11.29 12.15
CA LYS A 17 13.58 -11.94 13.43
C LYS A 17 14.59 -11.16 14.27
N TRP A 18 14.68 -11.47 15.55
CA TRP A 18 15.80 -11.00 16.36
C TRP A 18 17.07 -11.74 15.92
N TYR A 19 18.06 -10.99 15.46
CA TYR A 19 19.25 -11.51 14.82
C TYR A 19 20.44 -11.59 15.78
N TRP A 20 21.12 -12.74 15.79
CA TRP A 20 22.37 -12.94 16.49
C TRP A 20 23.51 -13.17 15.50
N PRO A 21 24.69 -12.51 15.66
CA PRO A 21 25.80 -12.62 14.72
C PRO A 21 26.29 -14.06 14.49
N ALA A 22 26.12 -14.95 15.47
CA ALA A 22 26.46 -16.37 15.32
C ALA A 22 25.64 -17.10 14.23
N ASP A 23 24.45 -16.59 13.88
CA ASP A 23 23.63 -17.12 12.80
C ASP A 23 24.17 -16.72 11.42
N GLY A 24 24.96 -15.66 11.31
CA GLY A 24 25.49 -15.10 10.08
C GLY A 24 26.60 -15.89 9.38
N TYR A 25 27.00 -17.03 9.91
CA TYR A 25 27.95 -17.94 9.21
C TYR A 25 27.24 -18.97 8.35
N ARG A 26 25.92 -18.91 8.26
CA ARG A 26 25.11 -19.81 7.46
C ARG A 26 24.88 -19.23 6.06
N ARG A 27 24.42 -20.10 5.17
CA ARG A 27 23.90 -19.70 3.87
C ARG A 27 22.76 -18.70 4.06
N PRO A 28 22.72 -17.57 3.29
CA PRO A 28 21.63 -16.61 3.39
C PRO A 28 20.35 -17.21 2.82
N GLU A 29 19.42 -17.55 3.70
CA GLU A 29 18.09 -18.05 3.40
C GLU A 29 17.05 -17.10 4.01
N ILE A 30 15.81 -17.11 3.50
CA ILE A 30 14.72 -16.31 4.06
C ILE A 30 14.58 -16.61 5.57
N SER A 31 14.68 -17.89 5.97
CA SER A 31 14.62 -18.31 7.36
C SER A 31 15.77 -17.77 8.23
N SER A 32 16.87 -17.33 7.63
CA SER A 32 18.01 -16.74 8.34
C SER A 32 17.70 -15.37 8.92
N TYR A 33 16.83 -14.59 8.26
CA TYR A 33 16.57 -13.19 8.57
C TYR A 33 15.12 -12.91 8.97
N PHE A 34 14.16 -13.73 8.53
CA PHE A 34 12.73 -13.47 8.71
C PHE A 34 12.06 -14.48 9.64
N ASP A 35 11.13 -13.99 10.46
CA ASP A 35 10.35 -14.77 11.41
C ASP A 35 9.17 -15.45 10.70
N GLN A 36 9.43 -16.60 10.11
CA GLN A 36 8.44 -17.35 9.32
C GLN A 36 7.21 -17.78 10.12
N GLU A 37 7.36 -18.08 11.41
CA GLU A 37 6.25 -18.48 12.27
C GLU A 37 5.29 -17.30 12.48
N ARG A 38 5.84 -16.13 12.79
CA ARG A 38 5.05 -14.90 12.94
C ARG A 38 4.36 -14.51 11.64
N ILE A 39 5.08 -14.51 10.51
CA ILE A 39 4.54 -14.17 9.19
C ILE A 39 3.35 -15.09 8.85
N PHE A 40 3.50 -16.40 9.07
CA PHE A 40 2.44 -17.36 8.83
C PHE A 40 1.24 -17.16 9.77
N THR A 41 1.49 -16.86 11.04
CA THR A 41 0.44 -16.60 12.04
C THR A 41 -0.35 -15.35 11.67
N ASP A 42 0.31 -14.26 11.29
CA ASP A 42 -0.33 -13.02 10.86
C ASP A 42 -1.18 -13.24 9.60
N PHE A 43 -0.66 -13.99 8.63
CA PHE A 43 -1.44 -14.41 7.46
C PHE A 43 -2.70 -15.20 7.85
N GLN A 44 -2.58 -16.20 8.74
CA GLN A 44 -3.73 -17.00 9.16
C GLN A 44 -4.82 -16.16 9.85
N HIS A 45 -4.42 -15.21 10.70
CA HIS A 45 -5.36 -14.28 11.34
C HIS A 45 -6.07 -13.40 10.30
N MET A 46 -5.35 -12.90 9.31
CA MET A 46 -5.91 -12.07 8.26
C MET A 46 -6.80 -12.88 7.30
N ALA A 47 -6.40 -14.08 6.92
CA ALA A 47 -7.13 -14.95 6.00
C ALA A 47 -8.58 -15.23 6.46
N ALA A 48 -8.78 -15.42 7.78
CA ALA A 48 -10.09 -15.60 8.36
C ALA A 48 -11.01 -14.36 8.19
N SER A 49 -10.42 -13.17 8.17
CA SER A 49 -11.11 -11.90 7.95
C SER A 49 -11.42 -11.65 6.48
N ILE A 50 -10.46 -11.88 5.60
CA ILE A 50 -10.51 -11.53 4.18
C ILE A 50 -11.75 -12.09 3.48
N SER A 51 -11.99 -13.40 3.60
CA SER A 51 -13.13 -14.05 2.93
C SER A 51 -14.49 -13.46 3.36
N ARG A 52 -14.59 -12.96 4.58
CA ARG A 52 -15.80 -12.31 5.09
C ARG A 52 -15.93 -10.89 4.57
N THR A 53 -14.87 -10.13 4.64
CA THR A 53 -14.83 -8.75 4.13
C THR A 53 -15.08 -8.73 2.62
N ASN A 54 -14.48 -9.65 1.84
CA ASN A 54 -14.73 -9.73 0.41
C ASN A 54 -16.20 -10.00 0.08
N LYS A 55 -16.92 -10.81 0.88
CA LYS A 55 -18.37 -10.97 0.73
C LYS A 55 -19.14 -9.66 1.00
N VAL A 56 -18.68 -8.84 1.94
CA VAL A 56 -19.29 -7.53 2.18
C VAL A 56 -19.01 -6.59 1.00
N LEU A 57 -17.78 -6.58 0.47
CA LEU A 57 -17.44 -5.79 -0.72
C LEU A 57 -18.26 -6.25 -1.95
N THR A 58 -18.47 -7.55 -2.15
CA THR A 58 -19.35 -8.07 -3.20
C THR A 58 -20.77 -7.48 -3.08
N ARG A 59 -21.33 -7.47 -1.87
CA ARG A 59 -22.66 -6.87 -1.63
C ARG A 59 -22.68 -5.37 -1.86
N SER A 60 -21.62 -4.69 -1.49
CA SER A 60 -21.45 -3.27 -1.79
C SER A 60 -21.40 -3.00 -3.30
N ILE A 61 -20.73 -3.87 -4.06
CA ILE A 61 -20.65 -3.77 -5.51
C ILE A 61 -22.04 -4.04 -6.16
N GLU A 62 -22.79 -5.02 -5.66
CA GLU A 62 -24.19 -5.25 -6.09
C GLU A 62 -25.08 -4.02 -5.85
N ASN A 63 -24.73 -3.18 -4.90
CA ASN A 63 -25.39 -1.91 -4.58
C ASN A 63 -24.78 -0.71 -5.33
N GLY A 64 -23.91 -0.91 -6.32
CA GLY A 64 -23.36 0.16 -7.17
C GLY A 64 -21.97 0.64 -6.81
N ALA A 65 -21.27 0.01 -5.84
CA ALA A 65 -19.89 0.38 -5.55
C ALA A 65 -18.91 -0.03 -6.65
N ALA A 66 -17.83 0.76 -6.78
CA ALA A 66 -16.60 0.38 -7.46
C ALA A 66 -15.41 0.53 -6.52
N TYR A 67 -14.49 -0.41 -6.57
CA TYR A 67 -13.32 -0.44 -5.71
C TYR A 67 -12.02 -0.52 -6.51
N THR A 68 -10.96 0.04 -5.92
CA THR A 68 -9.59 -0.24 -6.33
C THR A 68 -8.91 -1.02 -5.21
N LEU A 69 -8.34 -2.18 -5.52
CA LEU A 69 -7.60 -3.00 -4.55
C LEU A 69 -6.11 -2.87 -4.82
N ASN A 70 -5.34 -2.50 -3.79
CA ASN A 70 -3.89 -2.53 -3.81
C ASN A 70 -3.41 -3.70 -2.96
N LEU A 71 -3.04 -4.81 -3.61
CA LEU A 71 -2.60 -6.05 -2.95
C LEU A 71 -1.09 -6.16 -3.11
N SER A 72 -0.30 -6.04 -2.05
CA SER A 72 1.16 -6.15 -2.16
C SER A 72 1.62 -7.51 -2.70
N GLY A 73 2.73 -7.55 -3.43
CA GLY A 73 3.30 -8.81 -3.93
C GLY A 73 3.66 -9.78 -2.80
N THR A 74 4.11 -9.26 -1.66
CA THR A 74 4.37 -10.06 -0.45
C THR A 74 3.13 -10.80 0.05
N PHE A 75 1.99 -10.11 0.10
CA PHE A 75 0.71 -10.74 0.45
C PHE A 75 0.28 -11.77 -0.61
N LEU A 76 0.43 -11.46 -1.90
CA LEU A 76 0.09 -12.38 -2.98
C LEU A 76 0.92 -13.66 -2.93
N ASP A 77 2.19 -13.58 -2.55
CA ASP A 77 3.03 -14.76 -2.32
C ASP A 77 2.52 -15.61 -1.14
N GLN A 78 2.08 -14.97 -0.06
CA GLN A 78 1.52 -15.64 1.11
C GLN A 78 0.17 -16.34 0.81
N CYS A 79 -0.58 -15.88 -0.19
CA CYS A 79 -1.83 -16.54 -0.61
C CYS A 79 -1.63 -17.99 -1.07
N SER A 80 -0.40 -18.42 -1.37
CA SER A 80 -0.07 -19.82 -1.64
C SER A 80 -0.36 -20.74 -0.44
N TRP A 81 -0.38 -20.22 0.78
CA TRP A 81 -0.69 -20.97 2.00
C TRP A 81 -2.19 -21.26 2.17
N ASP A 82 -3.06 -20.43 1.62
CA ASP A 82 -4.50 -20.65 1.56
C ASP A 82 -5.11 -20.14 0.24
N PRO A 83 -5.24 -21.00 -0.77
CA PRO A 83 -5.79 -20.61 -2.08
C PRO A 83 -7.23 -20.05 -2.02
N ARG A 84 -7.97 -20.32 -0.94
CA ARG A 84 -9.34 -19.78 -0.77
C ARG A 84 -9.34 -18.26 -0.63
N VAL A 85 -8.26 -17.71 -0.04
CA VAL A 85 -8.06 -16.26 0.07
C VAL A 85 -7.95 -15.64 -1.32
N LEU A 86 -7.07 -16.17 -2.17
CA LEU A 86 -6.89 -15.70 -3.54
C LEU A 86 -8.18 -15.84 -4.36
N ASN A 87 -8.90 -16.95 -4.23
CA ASN A 87 -10.16 -17.17 -4.93
C ASN A 87 -11.21 -16.11 -4.55
N SER A 88 -11.27 -15.69 -3.28
CA SER A 88 -12.20 -14.65 -2.87
C SER A 88 -11.92 -13.27 -3.52
N PHE A 89 -10.68 -12.99 -3.90
CA PHE A 89 -10.34 -11.80 -4.71
C PHE A 89 -10.65 -11.99 -6.19
N ARG A 90 -10.56 -13.24 -6.71
CA ARG A 90 -11.01 -13.54 -8.06
C ARG A 90 -12.51 -13.35 -8.20
N ASP A 91 -13.29 -13.81 -7.20
CA ASP A 91 -14.75 -13.57 -7.17
C ASP A 91 -15.07 -12.07 -7.21
N LEU A 92 -14.26 -11.21 -6.55
CA LEU A 92 -14.41 -9.76 -6.65
C LEU A 92 -14.03 -9.23 -8.05
N ALA A 93 -12.95 -9.73 -8.64
CA ALA A 93 -12.53 -9.36 -10.01
C ALA A 93 -13.62 -9.68 -11.04
N ASP A 94 -14.25 -10.84 -10.92
CA ASP A 94 -15.32 -11.33 -11.81
C ASP A 94 -16.57 -10.45 -11.79
N THR A 95 -16.75 -9.60 -10.77
CA THR A 95 -17.85 -8.61 -10.75
C THR A 95 -17.70 -7.53 -11.82
N GLY A 96 -16.51 -7.29 -12.34
CA GLY A 96 -16.20 -6.23 -13.30
C GLY A 96 -16.11 -4.81 -12.72
N ASN A 97 -16.41 -4.62 -11.43
CA ASN A 97 -16.39 -3.32 -10.74
C ASN A 97 -15.21 -3.15 -9.78
N VAL A 98 -14.22 -4.02 -9.89
CA VAL A 98 -12.96 -3.93 -9.14
C VAL A 98 -11.80 -3.70 -10.08
N ALA A 99 -11.01 -2.67 -9.81
CA ALA A 99 -9.69 -2.48 -10.39
C ALA A 99 -8.61 -2.97 -9.42
N PHE A 100 -7.48 -3.45 -9.96
CA PHE A 100 -6.30 -3.75 -9.17
C PHE A 100 -5.23 -2.69 -9.48
N ALA A 101 -4.66 -2.09 -8.44
CA ALA A 101 -3.57 -1.15 -8.59
C ALA A 101 -2.23 -1.89 -8.78
N ALA A 102 -1.31 -1.26 -9.51
CA ALA A 102 0.10 -1.60 -9.46
C ALA A 102 0.76 -0.94 -8.24
N SER A 103 1.78 -1.59 -7.68
CA SER A 103 2.59 -1.07 -6.59
C SER A 103 4.04 -1.57 -6.73
N THR A 104 4.95 -1.19 -5.83
CA THR A 104 6.21 -1.91 -5.71
C THR A 104 5.94 -3.30 -5.13
N TYR A 105 6.56 -4.34 -5.72
CA TYR A 105 6.24 -5.74 -5.39
C TYR A 105 6.37 -6.04 -3.89
N TYR A 106 7.46 -5.56 -3.30
CA TYR A 106 7.79 -5.83 -1.90
C TYR A 106 7.28 -4.77 -0.93
N HIS A 107 6.37 -3.90 -1.33
CA HIS A 107 5.94 -2.75 -0.51
C HIS A 107 7.14 -1.88 -0.10
N SER A 108 8.02 -1.61 -1.05
CA SER A 108 9.33 -1.01 -0.83
C SER A 108 9.33 0.50 -0.99
N LEU A 109 10.30 1.16 -0.34
CA LEU A 109 10.59 2.59 -0.52
C LEU A 109 11.54 2.87 -1.70
N SER A 110 11.65 1.96 -2.67
CA SER A 110 12.57 2.09 -3.83
C SER A 110 12.30 3.32 -4.72
N ALA A 111 11.11 3.92 -4.60
CA ALA A 111 10.79 5.22 -5.22
C ALA A 111 11.68 6.38 -4.72
N LEU A 112 12.38 6.21 -3.60
CA LEU A 112 13.31 7.18 -3.02
C LEU A 112 14.76 7.00 -3.51
N TYR A 113 15.05 5.96 -4.27
CA TYR A 113 16.39 5.78 -4.83
C TYR A 113 16.63 6.77 -5.99
N PRO A 114 17.84 7.34 -6.08
CA PRO A 114 18.22 8.15 -7.23
C PRO A 114 18.15 7.38 -8.57
N ASP A 115 18.52 6.10 -8.55
CA ASP A 115 18.35 5.18 -9.67
C ASP A 115 17.05 4.39 -9.49
N LEU A 116 16.08 4.65 -10.35
CA LEU A 116 14.76 4.03 -10.33
C LEU A 116 14.70 2.66 -11.04
N THR A 117 15.84 2.02 -11.34
CA THR A 117 15.87 0.72 -12.05
C THR A 117 15.18 -0.36 -11.21
N ASP A 118 15.51 -0.49 -9.93
CA ASP A 118 14.87 -1.44 -9.02
C ASP A 118 13.38 -1.12 -8.80
N PHE A 119 13.03 0.15 -8.62
CA PHE A 119 11.64 0.59 -8.56
C PHE A 119 10.84 0.14 -9.79
N LYS A 120 11.39 0.40 -10.98
CA LYS A 120 10.75 -0.01 -12.25
C LYS A 120 10.59 -1.53 -12.35
N GLU A 121 11.61 -2.30 -11.97
CA GLU A 121 11.55 -3.77 -11.98
C GLU A 121 10.49 -4.29 -11.02
N GLN A 122 10.42 -3.77 -9.80
CA GLN A 122 9.41 -4.16 -8.82
C GLN A 122 7.97 -3.85 -9.28
N VAL A 123 7.74 -2.65 -9.84
CA VAL A 123 6.41 -2.27 -10.37
C VAL A 123 6.02 -3.19 -11.54
N TRP A 124 6.94 -3.44 -12.47
CA TRP A 124 6.71 -4.35 -13.58
C TRP A 124 6.35 -5.78 -13.09
N THR A 125 7.14 -6.34 -12.19
CA THR A 125 6.90 -7.67 -11.62
C THR A 125 5.56 -7.74 -10.92
N HIS A 126 5.17 -6.68 -10.22
CA HIS A 126 3.86 -6.61 -9.58
C HIS A 126 2.71 -6.58 -10.60
N MET A 127 2.83 -5.79 -11.67
CA MET A 127 1.83 -5.74 -12.74
C MET A 127 1.67 -7.12 -13.43
N GLU A 128 2.79 -7.81 -13.70
CA GLU A 128 2.75 -9.17 -14.25
C GLU A 128 2.04 -10.14 -13.30
N LYS A 129 2.34 -10.07 -12.00
CA LYS A 129 1.71 -10.91 -10.98
C LYS A 129 0.19 -10.68 -10.89
N ILE A 130 -0.26 -9.44 -10.89
CA ILE A 130 -1.68 -9.09 -10.92
C ILE A 130 -2.33 -9.63 -12.20
N SER A 131 -1.69 -9.45 -13.34
CA SER A 131 -2.22 -9.93 -14.63
C SER A 131 -2.32 -11.47 -14.68
N GLU A 132 -1.32 -12.16 -14.15
CA GLU A 132 -1.32 -13.63 -14.04
C GLU A 132 -2.46 -14.14 -13.15
N LEU A 133 -2.67 -13.51 -11.98
CA LEU A 133 -3.62 -14.00 -10.98
C LEU A 133 -5.08 -13.65 -11.27
N PHE A 134 -5.32 -12.49 -11.89
CA PHE A 134 -6.67 -11.91 -12.04
C PHE A 134 -7.07 -11.63 -13.49
N GLY A 135 -6.17 -11.83 -14.46
CA GLY A 135 -6.46 -11.61 -15.90
C GLY A 135 -6.66 -10.13 -16.27
N VAL A 136 -6.25 -9.19 -15.41
CA VAL A 136 -6.40 -7.75 -15.63
C VAL A 136 -5.03 -7.05 -15.64
N VAL A 137 -4.88 -6.01 -16.46
CA VAL A 137 -3.67 -5.19 -16.50
C VAL A 137 -3.91 -3.93 -15.66
N PRO A 138 -3.15 -3.71 -14.58
CA PRO A 138 -3.26 -2.50 -13.78
C PRO A 138 -3.01 -1.23 -14.62
N SER A 139 -3.82 -0.21 -14.43
CA SER A 139 -3.65 1.11 -15.04
C SER A 139 -3.44 2.23 -14.01
N THR A 140 -3.76 1.95 -12.75
CA THR A 140 -3.58 2.83 -11.59
C THR A 140 -2.37 2.37 -10.78
N PHE A 141 -1.55 3.31 -10.33
CA PHE A 141 -0.43 3.05 -9.43
C PHE A 141 -0.73 3.57 -8.02
N VAL A 142 -0.34 2.79 -7.03
CA VAL A 142 -0.35 3.17 -5.61
C VAL A 142 1.02 2.84 -5.03
N ASN A 143 1.73 3.87 -4.57
CA ASN A 143 3.02 3.63 -3.92
C ASN A 143 2.79 3.22 -2.45
N PRO A 144 3.62 2.33 -1.88
CA PRO A 144 3.59 2.04 -0.46
C PRO A 144 3.55 3.32 0.39
N GLU A 145 2.75 3.30 1.45
CA GLU A 145 2.53 4.45 2.34
C GLU A 145 2.03 5.72 1.61
N LEU A 146 1.40 5.56 0.44
CA LEU A 146 1.03 6.66 -0.46
C LEU A 146 2.18 7.65 -0.72
N LEU A 147 3.41 7.14 -0.64
CA LEU A 147 4.63 7.93 -0.79
C LEU A 147 4.64 8.64 -2.15
N THR A 148 4.77 9.96 -2.13
CA THR A 148 5.00 10.75 -3.32
C THR A 148 6.48 11.00 -3.55
N SER A 149 6.92 10.94 -4.81
CA SER A 149 8.25 11.33 -5.23
C SER A 149 8.16 11.92 -6.62
N GLY A 150 8.69 13.12 -6.81
CA GLY A 150 8.57 13.86 -8.07
C GLY A 150 9.22 13.18 -9.30
N ASN A 151 9.97 12.10 -9.10
CA ASN A 151 10.73 11.47 -10.18
C ASN A 151 10.05 10.23 -10.79
N ILE A 152 8.97 9.71 -10.17
CA ILE A 152 8.39 8.43 -10.58
C ILE A 152 7.42 8.52 -11.76
N GLY A 153 6.74 9.67 -11.95
CA GLY A 153 5.70 9.83 -12.95
C GLY A 153 6.12 9.43 -14.37
N GLY A 154 7.33 9.84 -14.78
CA GLY A 154 7.89 9.47 -16.07
C GLY A 154 8.18 7.97 -16.23
N VAL A 155 8.52 7.28 -15.15
CA VAL A 155 8.72 5.81 -15.14
C VAL A 155 7.38 5.10 -15.24
N LEU A 156 6.39 5.53 -14.48
CA LEU A 156 5.03 4.95 -14.48
C LEU A 156 4.38 5.04 -15.87
N LYS A 157 4.50 6.17 -16.56
CA LYS A 157 4.03 6.31 -17.95
C LYS A 157 4.69 5.32 -18.92
N LYS A 158 6.01 5.11 -18.79
CA LYS A 158 6.73 4.14 -19.62
C LYS A 158 6.31 2.70 -19.38
N LEU A 159 5.77 2.41 -18.19
CA LEU A 159 5.17 1.12 -17.83
C LEU A 159 3.71 0.98 -18.31
N GLY A 160 3.12 2.03 -18.90
CA GLY A 160 1.73 2.01 -19.38
C GLY A 160 0.70 2.38 -18.33
N LEU A 161 1.13 2.84 -17.15
CA LEU A 161 0.23 3.33 -16.09
C LEU A 161 -0.31 4.72 -16.45
N THR A 162 -1.58 4.96 -16.16
CA THR A 162 -2.31 6.15 -16.62
C THR A 162 -2.64 7.12 -15.51
N CYS A 163 -2.65 6.67 -14.27
CA CYS A 163 -2.86 7.50 -13.09
C CYS A 163 -2.19 6.93 -11.84
N MET A 164 -2.13 7.77 -10.82
CA MET A 164 -1.59 7.43 -9.50
C MET A 164 -2.54 7.90 -8.40
N ILE A 165 -2.59 7.15 -7.29
CA ILE A 165 -3.17 7.63 -6.02
C ILE A 165 -2.02 7.98 -5.08
N ALA A 166 -2.11 9.13 -4.42
CA ALA A 166 -1.06 9.65 -3.56
C ALA A 166 -1.63 10.31 -2.30
N GLU A 167 -0.76 10.65 -1.34
CA GLU A 167 -1.15 11.36 -0.13
C GLU A 167 -1.64 12.78 -0.44
N GLY A 168 -2.73 13.19 0.19
CA GLY A 168 -3.35 14.51 0.04
C GLY A 168 -2.91 15.52 1.09
N ALA A 169 -1.64 15.53 1.47
CA ALA A 169 -1.12 16.44 2.50
C ALA A 169 -1.39 17.91 2.15
N ARG A 170 -1.81 18.68 3.16
CA ARG A 170 -2.24 20.08 2.99
C ARG A 170 -1.18 21.00 2.36
N ASN A 171 0.10 20.67 2.56
CA ASN A 171 1.24 21.43 1.99
C ASN A 171 1.47 21.17 0.49
N LEU A 172 0.79 20.17 -0.09
CA LEU A 172 0.90 19.87 -1.53
C LEU A 172 -0.01 20.75 -2.37
N LEU A 173 -1.06 21.27 -1.77
CA LEU A 173 -2.12 21.96 -2.48
C LEU A 173 -2.11 23.46 -2.12
N ASN A 174 -2.22 24.32 -3.14
CA ASN A 174 -2.55 25.72 -2.95
C ASN A 174 -4.03 25.91 -2.53
N THR A 175 -4.81 24.80 -2.53
CA THR A 175 -6.20 24.72 -2.11
C THR A 175 -6.33 23.73 -0.95
N ASP A 176 -7.26 23.97 -0.03
CA ASP A 176 -7.40 23.18 1.19
C ASP A 176 -7.95 21.75 0.98
N MET A 177 -8.43 21.39 -0.23
CA MET A 177 -9.18 20.16 -0.46
C MET A 177 -8.68 19.34 -1.65
N PRO A 178 -8.38 18.04 -1.47
CA PRO A 178 -7.95 17.12 -2.53
C PRO A 178 -9.16 16.52 -3.28
N VAL A 179 -9.93 17.36 -3.97
CA VAL A 179 -11.25 17.02 -4.53
C VAL A 179 -11.32 17.06 -6.07
N SER A 180 -10.18 17.02 -6.73
CA SER A 180 -10.06 17.06 -8.20
C SER A 180 -9.06 16.02 -8.70
N VAL A 181 -9.03 15.82 -10.02
CA VAL A 181 -7.92 15.10 -10.67
C VAL A 181 -6.77 16.09 -10.86
N PHE A 182 -5.65 15.83 -10.22
CA PHE A 182 -4.44 16.64 -10.36
C PHE A 182 -3.54 16.10 -11.46
N SER A 183 -2.68 16.94 -12.03
CA SER A 183 -1.69 16.50 -13.00
C SER A 183 -0.39 17.29 -12.84
N ASP A 184 0.67 16.53 -12.56
CA ASP A 184 2.05 16.92 -12.81
C ASP A 184 2.56 16.09 -14.00
N ASP A 185 3.44 15.13 -13.79
CA ASP A 185 3.87 14.19 -14.82
C ASP A 185 2.79 13.18 -15.18
N ILE A 186 2.02 12.70 -14.22
CA ILE A 186 0.94 11.71 -14.40
C ILE A 186 -0.33 12.20 -13.70
N PRO A 187 -1.53 11.95 -14.26
CA PRO A 187 -2.77 12.20 -13.54
C PRO A 187 -2.78 11.56 -12.17
N THR A 188 -3.07 12.35 -11.14
CA THR A 188 -2.96 11.94 -9.74
C THR A 188 -4.25 12.26 -8.99
N LEU A 189 -4.76 11.28 -8.27
CA LEU A 189 -5.83 11.41 -7.30
C LEU A 189 -5.22 11.49 -5.91
N LEU A 190 -5.58 12.50 -5.14
CA LEU A 190 -5.04 12.71 -3.81
C LEU A 190 -6.01 12.23 -2.73
N ARG A 191 -5.51 11.47 -1.75
CA ARG A 191 -6.30 10.97 -0.64
C ARG A 191 -6.94 12.11 0.15
N HIS A 192 -8.24 12.04 0.37
CA HIS A 192 -8.90 12.90 1.33
C HIS A 192 -8.64 12.36 2.75
N ILE A 193 -7.72 12.99 3.46
CA ILE A 193 -7.19 12.50 4.74
C ILE A 193 -8.30 12.32 5.77
N ASP A 194 -9.04 13.40 6.07
CA ASP A 194 -10.03 13.40 7.16
C ASP A 194 -11.12 12.36 6.94
N LEU A 195 -11.72 12.29 5.75
CA LEU A 195 -12.76 11.31 5.43
C LEU A 195 -12.24 9.86 5.42
N SER A 196 -10.98 9.64 4.98
CA SER A 196 -10.36 8.31 5.05
C SER A 196 -10.11 7.90 6.50
N GLU A 197 -9.70 8.83 7.37
CA GLU A 197 -9.45 8.57 8.79
C GLU A 197 -10.74 8.43 9.61
N ASP A 198 -11.83 9.07 9.18
CA ASP A 198 -13.15 8.85 9.79
C ASP A 198 -13.59 7.40 9.67
N ILE A 199 -13.30 6.75 8.53
CA ILE A 199 -13.60 5.33 8.33
C ILE A 199 -12.54 4.45 9.02
N SER A 200 -11.25 4.72 8.80
CA SER A 200 -10.18 3.79 9.21
C SER A 200 -9.80 3.88 10.68
N LYS A 201 -9.93 5.05 11.31
CA LYS A 201 -9.47 5.29 12.68
C LYS A 201 -10.61 5.62 13.65
N ARG A 202 -11.56 6.47 13.23
CA ARG A 202 -12.60 7.01 14.13
C ARG A 202 -13.90 6.21 14.15
N PHE A 203 -14.13 5.36 13.16
CA PHE A 203 -15.38 4.61 13.00
C PHE A 203 -15.81 3.84 14.27
N SER A 204 -14.87 3.20 14.95
CA SER A 204 -15.12 2.40 16.15
C SER A 204 -14.93 3.16 17.46
N ASP A 205 -14.52 4.43 17.41
CA ASP A 205 -14.29 5.27 18.57
C ASP A 205 -15.61 5.85 19.11
N LYS A 206 -16.11 5.27 20.18
CA LYS A 206 -17.35 5.71 20.84
C LYS A 206 -17.23 7.07 21.51
N SER A 207 -16.03 7.61 21.69
CA SER A 207 -15.79 8.93 22.27
C SER A 207 -15.77 10.03 21.21
N TRP A 208 -15.77 9.66 19.95
CA TRP A 208 -15.84 10.61 18.86
C TRP A 208 -17.22 11.24 18.76
N ASP A 209 -17.29 12.57 18.68
CA ASP A 209 -18.55 13.33 18.70
C ASP A 209 -19.52 12.93 17.59
N ASP A 210 -18.98 12.47 16.46
CA ASP A 210 -19.75 12.00 15.31
C ASP A 210 -20.08 10.50 15.33
N HIS A 211 -19.74 9.78 16.38
CA HIS A 211 -20.15 8.38 16.52
C HIS A 211 -21.66 8.24 16.82
N PRO A 212 -22.39 7.26 16.22
CA PRO A 212 -21.93 6.31 15.20
C PRO A 212 -21.88 6.94 13.80
N LEU A 213 -20.88 6.54 13.01
CA LEU A 213 -20.82 6.88 11.60
C LEU A 213 -21.74 5.94 10.80
N THR A 214 -22.75 6.50 10.16
CA THR A 214 -23.63 5.77 9.23
C THR A 214 -23.34 6.16 7.78
N ALA A 215 -23.72 5.31 6.82
CA ALA A 215 -23.54 5.57 5.41
C ALA A 215 -24.25 6.87 4.96
N ASP A 216 -25.47 7.08 5.44
CA ASP A 216 -26.26 8.27 5.15
C ASP A 216 -25.59 9.56 5.69
N LYS A 217 -25.12 9.53 6.96
CA LYS A 217 -24.40 10.66 7.55
C LYS A 217 -23.12 10.98 6.77
N PHE A 218 -22.34 9.96 6.41
CA PHE A 218 -21.10 10.13 5.66
C PHE A 218 -21.35 10.65 4.24
N ALA A 219 -22.36 10.12 3.55
CA ALA A 219 -22.77 10.59 2.23
C ALA A 219 -23.27 12.04 2.27
N SER A 220 -23.96 12.44 3.34
CA SER A 220 -24.37 13.85 3.56
C SER A 220 -23.16 14.78 3.71
N TRP A 221 -22.10 14.36 4.38
CA TRP A 221 -20.88 15.18 4.45
C TRP A 221 -20.23 15.35 3.09
N ILE A 222 -20.12 14.27 2.31
CA ILE A 222 -19.57 14.30 0.96
C ILE A 222 -20.38 15.19 0.03
N GLU A 223 -21.71 15.16 0.11
CA GLU A 223 -22.61 16.01 -0.68
C GLU A 223 -22.30 17.51 -0.54
N HIS A 224 -21.94 17.96 0.67
CA HIS A 224 -21.66 19.38 0.96
C HIS A 224 -20.22 19.81 0.58
N ILE A 225 -19.39 18.91 0.11
CA ILE A 225 -18.05 19.24 -0.39
C ILE A 225 -18.16 19.58 -1.89
N GLU A 226 -17.68 20.78 -2.29
CA GLU A 226 -17.60 21.17 -3.68
C GLU A 226 -16.38 20.55 -4.36
N GLY A 227 -16.54 19.97 -5.54
CA GLY A 227 -15.44 19.37 -6.32
C GLY A 227 -15.91 18.24 -7.23
N ASP A 228 -14.98 17.64 -7.94
CA ASP A 228 -15.22 16.61 -8.94
C ASP A 228 -15.20 15.20 -8.34
N VAL A 229 -14.11 14.87 -7.61
CA VAL A 229 -13.88 13.52 -7.09
C VAL A 229 -13.19 13.55 -5.73
N ILE A 230 -13.69 12.77 -4.78
CA ILE A 230 -13.02 12.44 -3.51
C ILE A 230 -12.37 11.09 -3.63
N THR A 231 -11.12 10.98 -3.18
CA THR A 231 -10.41 9.70 -3.09
C THR A 231 -10.28 9.27 -1.65
N LEU A 232 -10.89 8.15 -1.31
CA LEU A 232 -10.79 7.49 -0.02
C LEU A 232 -9.74 6.38 -0.12
N TYR A 233 -8.89 6.28 0.90
CA TYR A 233 -7.88 5.25 0.99
C TYR A 233 -7.91 4.58 2.37
N LEU A 234 -8.08 3.27 2.38
CA LEU A 234 -8.27 2.47 3.58
C LEU A 234 -7.25 1.33 3.60
N ASP A 235 -6.71 1.05 4.78
CA ASP A 235 -6.04 -0.23 5.04
C ASP A 235 -7.11 -1.31 5.28
N TYR A 236 -6.96 -2.46 4.65
CA TYR A 236 -7.83 -3.61 4.81
C TYR A 236 -7.92 -4.08 6.26
N GLY A 237 -6.81 -3.98 6.99
CA GLY A 237 -6.75 -4.27 8.43
C GLY A 237 -7.61 -3.35 9.31
N SER A 238 -7.97 -2.16 8.81
CA SER A 238 -8.90 -1.26 9.50
C SER A 238 -10.34 -1.75 9.46
N ILE A 239 -10.68 -2.69 8.57
CA ILE A 239 -12.00 -3.32 8.48
C ILE A 239 -12.05 -4.49 9.47
N PRO A 240 -12.89 -4.42 10.52
CA PRO A 240 -12.89 -5.42 11.58
C PRO A 240 -13.22 -6.84 11.09
N TRP A 241 -12.53 -7.83 11.61
CA TRP A 241 -12.62 -9.23 11.19
C TRP A 241 -13.93 -9.94 11.59
N ASN A 242 -14.78 -9.37 12.45
CA ASN A 242 -16.07 -9.94 12.80
C ASN A 242 -17.14 -8.86 13.06
N GLU A 243 -18.41 -9.24 12.89
CA GLU A 243 -19.55 -8.31 13.05
C GLU A 243 -19.66 -7.71 14.45
N SER A 244 -19.32 -8.46 15.51
CA SER A 244 -19.38 -7.96 16.88
C SER A 244 -18.36 -6.86 17.17
N LYS A 245 -17.23 -6.89 16.45
CA LYS A 245 -16.20 -5.84 16.50
C LYS A 245 -16.37 -4.78 15.41
N ALA A 246 -17.15 -5.10 14.37
CA ALA A 246 -17.34 -4.22 13.22
C ALA A 246 -18.14 -2.95 13.55
N GLY A 247 -18.87 -2.92 14.69
CA GLY A 247 -19.59 -1.71 15.12
C GLY A 247 -20.49 -1.06 14.05
N GLY A 248 -20.99 -1.85 13.09
CA GLY A 248 -21.74 -1.36 11.93
C GLY A 248 -20.94 -1.15 10.64
N MET A 249 -19.61 -1.34 10.62
CA MET A 249 -18.75 -1.13 9.44
C MET A 249 -19.22 -1.96 8.24
N PHE A 250 -19.59 -3.22 8.43
CA PHE A 250 -20.09 -4.05 7.34
C PHE A 250 -21.40 -3.52 6.75
N GLN A 251 -22.29 -2.99 7.59
CA GLN A 251 -23.50 -2.37 7.11
C GLN A 251 -23.20 -1.03 6.41
N PHE A 252 -22.32 -0.22 7.01
CA PHE A 252 -21.83 1.02 6.40
C PHE A 252 -21.31 0.79 4.98
N LEU A 253 -20.41 -0.19 4.79
CA LEU A 253 -19.84 -0.48 3.46
C LEU A 253 -20.90 -0.95 2.45
N LYS A 254 -21.91 -1.69 2.89
CA LYS A 254 -23.01 -2.13 2.00
C LYS A 254 -23.95 -0.99 1.61
N ASP A 255 -24.24 -0.08 2.53
CA ASP A 255 -25.22 0.99 2.34
C ASP A 255 -24.60 2.24 1.72
N LEU A 256 -23.28 2.42 1.84
CA LEU A 256 -22.60 3.62 1.34
C LEU A 256 -22.87 3.92 -0.15
N PRO A 257 -22.81 2.93 -1.08
CA PRO A 257 -23.11 3.19 -2.50
C PRO A 257 -24.53 3.70 -2.71
N LEU A 258 -25.51 3.11 -2.02
CA LEU A 258 -26.91 3.53 -2.11
C LEU A 258 -27.11 4.95 -1.57
N SER A 259 -26.52 5.26 -0.41
CA SER A 259 -26.63 6.58 0.19
C SER A 259 -25.95 7.67 -0.65
N LEU A 260 -24.89 7.34 -1.39
CA LEU A 260 -24.24 8.24 -2.34
C LEU A 260 -25.10 8.39 -3.60
N GLU A 261 -25.63 7.31 -4.16
CA GLU A 261 -26.47 7.33 -5.36
C GLU A 261 -27.76 8.17 -5.15
N GLU A 262 -28.40 8.07 -3.98
CA GLU A 262 -29.56 8.91 -3.60
C GLU A 262 -29.25 10.40 -3.66
N ARG A 263 -27.96 10.80 -3.56
CA ARG A 263 -27.46 12.17 -3.66
C ARG A 263 -26.86 12.52 -5.02
N GLY A 264 -26.98 11.60 -6.00
CA GLY A 264 -26.41 11.77 -7.33
C GLY A 264 -24.89 11.61 -7.40
N ILE A 265 -24.27 11.02 -6.38
CA ILE A 265 -22.81 10.82 -6.28
C ILE A 265 -22.50 9.38 -6.68
N SER A 266 -21.60 9.19 -7.64
CA SER A 266 -21.23 7.86 -8.14
C SER A 266 -19.93 7.36 -7.47
N MET A 267 -19.89 6.06 -7.12
CA MET A 267 -18.62 5.40 -6.84
C MET A 267 -17.99 4.92 -8.15
N ILE A 268 -16.77 5.39 -8.45
CA ILE A 268 -16.09 5.10 -9.72
C ILE A 268 -14.63 4.67 -9.48
N ARG A 269 -14.03 4.07 -10.49
CA ARG A 269 -12.60 3.72 -10.45
C ARG A 269 -11.72 4.92 -10.83
N PRO A 270 -10.44 4.97 -10.39
CA PRO A 270 -9.51 6.04 -10.73
C PRO A 270 -9.39 6.30 -12.23
N GLU A 271 -9.28 5.24 -13.04
CA GLU A 271 -9.20 5.33 -14.49
C GLU A 271 -10.46 5.93 -15.15
N ASP A 272 -11.61 5.83 -14.51
CA ASP A 272 -12.84 6.47 -14.97
C ASP A 272 -12.87 7.94 -14.58
N ALA A 273 -12.39 8.27 -13.38
CA ALA A 273 -12.26 9.66 -12.93
C ALA A 273 -11.33 10.48 -13.83
N ILE A 274 -10.15 9.95 -14.20
CA ILE A 274 -9.21 10.68 -15.06
C ILE A 274 -9.71 10.89 -16.50
N LYS A 275 -10.68 10.08 -16.95
CA LYS A 275 -11.35 10.27 -18.26
C LYS A 275 -12.49 11.28 -18.18
N ARG A 276 -13.19 11.30 -17.04
CA ARG A 276 -14.40 12.11 -16.83
C ARG A 276 -14.11 13.55 -16.51
N PHE A 277 -13.09 13.82 -15.68
CA PHE A 277 -12.84 15.15 -15.12
C PHE A 277 -11.63 15.85 -15.74
N GLU A 278 -11.69 17.18 -15.79
CA GLU A 278 -10.57 18.02 -16.18
C GLU A 278 -9.44 17.92 -15.13
N LYS A 279 -8.20 18.12 -15.59
CA LYS A 279 -7.02 17.98 -14.75
C LYS A 279 -6.57 19.34 -14.27
N VAL A 280 -6.51 19.52 -12.97
CA VAL A 280 -5.93 20.69 -12.32
C VAL A 280 -4.42 20.55 -12.31
N LYS A 281 -3.71 21.57 -12.82
CA LYS A 281 -2.25 21.55 -12.81
C LYS A 281 -1.72 21.60 -11.38
N LEU A 282 -0.86 20.66 -11.04
CA LEU A 282 -0.11 20.64 -9.79
C LEU A 282 1.34 21.05 -10.09
N ASP A 283 1.94 21.99 -9.33
CA ASP A 283 3.29 22.52 -9.61
C ASP A 283 4.23 21.44 -9.13
N THR A 284 4.55 20.60 -8.79
CA THR A 284 5.49 19.53 -8.41
C THR A 284 5.00 18.82 -7.14
N LEU A 285 4.77 17.55 -7.27
CA LEU A 285 4.50 16.71 -6.11
C LEU A 285 5.73 16.72 -5.19
N LYS A 286 5.57 17.30 -4.01
CA LYS A 286 6.57 17.18 -2.95
C LYS A 286 6.62 15.74 -2.44
N THR A 287 7.72 15.37 -1.82
CA THR A 287 7.82 14.07 -1.15
C THR A 287 7.02 14.09 0.14
N GLU A 288 5.95 13.32 0.18
CA GLU A 288 5.02 13.18 1.31
C GLU A 288 4.60 11.72 1.45
N SER A 289 4.01 11.36 2.60
CA SER A 289 3.60 9.98 2.88
C SER A 289 2.42 9.91 3.84
N ALA A 290 1.56 8.91 3.67
CA ALA A 290 0.48 8.56 4.59
C ALA A 290 0.95 7.75 5.80
N ALA A 291 2.22 7.36 5.85
CA ALA A 291 2.81 6.63 6.96
C ALA A 291 2.53 7.32 8.30
N ARG A 292 2.49 6.53 9.36
CA ARG A 292 2.40 7.09 10.71
C ARG A 292 3.54 8.08 10.93
N TYR A 293 3.20 9.33 11.22
CA TYR A 293 4.10 10.50 11.31
C TYR A 293 4.62 11.00 9.94
N GLY A 294 3.98 10.65 8.82
CA GLY A 294 4.40 11.09 7.49
C GLY A 294 5.83 10.66 7.16
N MET A 295 6.57 11.50 6.46
CA MET A 295 7.97 11.23 6.11
C MET A 295 8.89 11.06 7.34
N GLU A 296 8.57 11.69 8.47
CA GLU A 296 9.33 11.50 9.72
C GLU A 296 9.20 10.07 10.26
N GLY A 297 8.10 9.40 10.00
CA GLY A 297 7.92 7.98 10.34
C GLY A 297 8.89 7.07 9.58
N LEU A 298 9.16 7.40 8.33
CA LEU A 298 9.98 6.60 7.42
C LEU A 298 11.46 7.00 7.43
N LEU A 299 11.76 8.30 7.49
CA LEU A 299 13.11 8.87 7.38
C LEU A 299 13.37 9.97 8.43
N GLY A 300 12.84 9.82 9.63
CA GLY A 300 12.98 10.82 10.71
C GLY A 300 14.30 10.73 11.50
N ASN A 301 15.11 9.70 11.29
CA ASN A 301 16.35 9.54 12.06
C ASN A 301 17.50 8.98 11.20
N HIS A 302 18.72 9.13 11.72
CA HIS A 302 19.94 8.73 11.00
C HIS A 302 20.02 7.23 10.70
N ALA A 303 19.44 6.38 11.53
CA ALA A 303 19.46 4.93 11.30
C ALA A 303 18.61 4.57 10.08
N GLN A 304 17.44 5.18 9.91
CA GLN A 304 16.57 4.99 8.75
C GLN A 304 17.25 5.49 7.46
N HIS A 305 17.84 6.69 7.48
CA HIS A 305 18.61 7.20 6.33
C HIS A 305 19.80 6.30 5.97
N PHE A 306 20.53 5.83 6.98
CA PHE A 306 21.66 4.93 6.77
C PHE A 306 21.20 3.60 6.20
N TYR A 307 20.10 3.04 6.73
CA TYR A 307 19.49 1.80 6.23
C TYR A 307 19.08 1.93 4.75
N LEU A 308 18.37 2.99 4.39
CA LEU A 308 17.98 3.27 3.00
C LEU A 308 19.18 3.32 2.07
N LYS A 309 20.24 4.04 2.49
CA LYS A 309 21.46 4.16 1.67
C LYS A 309 22.21 2.84 1.52
N GLN A 310 22.25 2.02 2.56
CA GLN A 310 22.88 0.69 2.49
C GLN A 310 22.04 -0.26 1.59
N LEU A 311 20.72 -0.21 1.65
CA LEU A 311 19.85 -0.96 0.74
C LEU A 311 20.10 -0.62 -0.72
N GLU A 312 20.14 0.67 -1.06
CA GLU A 312 20.45 1.11 -2.42
C GLU A 312 21.76 0.50 -2.92
N ILE A 313 22.83 0.54 -2.10
CA ILE A 313 24.12 -0.02 -2.43
C ILE A 313 24.02 -1.55 -2.63
N ILE A 314 23.32 -2.25 -1.72
CA ILE A 314 23.16 -3.71 -1.77
C ILE A 314 22.41 -4.13 -3.05
N VAL A 315 21.36 -3.41 -3.41
CA VAL A 315 20.59 -3.65 -4.65
C VAL A 315 21.51 -3.54 -5.87
N GLN A 316 22.34 -2.49 -5.92
CA GLN A 316 23.30 -2.30 -7.01
C GLN A 316 24.42 -3.37 -7.03
N GLU A 317 24.95 -3.72 -5.86
CA GLU A 317 25.98 -4.78 -5.73
C GLU A 317 25.42 -6.14 -6.14
N LEU A 318 24.19 -6.48 -5.76
CA LEU A 318 23.54 -7.72 -6.17
C LEU A 318 23.25 -7.74 -7.68
N ALA A 319 22.77 -6.65 -8.24
CA ALA A 319 22.51 -6.54 -9.68
C ALA A 319 23.79 -6.68 -10.53
N ALA A 320 24.94 -6.23 -10.01
CA ALA A 320 26.25 -6.36 -10.67
C ALA A 320 26.83 -7.79 -10.60
N ARG A 321 26.34 -8.63 -9.70
CA ARG A 321 26.79 -10.02 -9.48
C ARG A 321 25.86 -10.97 -10.24
N THR A 322 26.16 -11.26 -11.51
CA THR A 322 25.33 -12.12 -12.37
C THR A 322 25.20 -13.56 -11.80
N ASP A 323 26.23 -14.05 -11.11
CA ASP A 323 26.23 -15.33 -10.42
C ASP A 323 25.23 -15.41 -9.24
N LEU A 324 24.96 -14.28 -8.57
CA LEU A 324 24.04 -14.19 -7.45
C LEU A 324 22.68 -13.60 -7.85
N SER A 325 22.64 -12.70 -8.83
CA SER A 325 21.40 -12.06 -9.26
C SER A 325 20.40 -13.01 -9.92
N GLU A 326 20.85 -14.17 -10.40
CA GLU A 326 19.98 -15.24 -10.89
C GLU A 326 19.42 -16.12 -9.73
N ASN A 327 19.99 -16.02 -8.53
CA ASN A 327 19.49 -16.70 -7.35
C ASN A 327 18.18 -16.03 -6.86
N GLY A 328 17.06 -16.68 -7.13
CA GLY A 328 15.73 -16.15 -6.77
C GLY A 328 15.53 -15.92 -5.27
N GLU A 329 16.24 -16.66 -4.41
CA GLU A 329 16.16 -16.46 -2.96
C GLU A 329 16.89 -15.18 -2.51
N MET A 330 18.07 -14.90 -3.06
CA MET A 330 18.79 -13.65 -2.79
C MET A 330 17.98 -12.41 -3.21
N LYS A 331 17.34 -12.48 -4.38
CA LYS A 331 16.42 -11.42 -4.85
C LYS A 331 15.25 -11.21 -3.89
N LYS A 332 14.64 -12.29 -3.40
CA LYS A 332 13.54 -12.20 -2.43
C LYS A 332 14.01 -11.61 -1.11
N ILE A 333 15.15 -12.02 -0.59
CA ILE A 333 15.70 -11.49 0.66
C ILE A 333 15.90 -9.97 0.53
N VAL A 334 16.59 -9.51 -0.51
CA VAL A 334 16.80 -8.06 -0.68
C VAL A 334 15.48 -7.32 -0.89
N GLY A 335 14.54 -7.91 -1.60
CA GLY A 335 13.21 -7.34 -1.77
C GLY A 335 12.48 -7.17 -0.44
N TYR A 336 12.42 -8.22 0.38
CA TYR A 336 11.79 -8.14 1.71
C TYR A 336 12.52 -7.20 2.68
N LEU A 337 13.83 -6.99 2.53
CA LEU A 337 14.57 -6.01 3.32
C LEU A 337 14.21 -4.55 2.96
N GLN A 338 13.58 -4.31 1.81
CA GLN A 338 13.19 -2.97 1.35
C GLN A 338 11.81 -2.50 1.84
N GLN A 339 11.03 -3.35 2.54
CA GLN A 339 9.67 -3.03 2.98
C GLN A 339 9.62 -1.77 3.85
N SER A 340 8.56 -0.96 3.67
CA SER A 340 8.32 0.25 4.47
C SER A 340 8.21 -0.03 5.96
N ASP A 341 7.63 -1.17 6.34
CA ASP A 341 7.45 -1.59 7.74
C ASP A 341 8.76 -1.66 8.52
N ILE A 342 9.85 -2.05 7.86
CA ILE A 342 11.18 -2.09 8.49
C ILE A 342 11.62 -0.68 8.90
N PHE A 343 11.32 0.32 8.08
CA PHE A 343 11.62 1.72 8.40
C PHE A 343 10.73 2.24 9.53
N LEU A 344 9.43 1.94 9.51
CA LEU A 344 8.51 2.30 10.58
C LEU A 344 8.92 1.69 11.92
N ASP A 345 9.39 0.46 11.90
CA ASP A 345 9.92 -0.25 13.06
C ASP A 345 11.17 0.41 13.66
N MET A 346 11.97 1.09 12.84
CA MET A 346 13.17 1.81 13.25
C MET A 346 12.91 3.23 13.77
N ASN A 347 11.67 3.63 13.98
CA ASN A 347 11.35 4.93 14.55
C ASN A 347 11.81 4.98 16.01
N THR A 348 12.80 5.83 16.29
CA THR A 348 13.48 5.93 17.57
C THR A 348 12.78 6.83 18.61
N ALA A 349 11.50 7.15 18.40
CA ALA A 349 10.71 7.87 19.41
C ALA A 349 10.61 7.11 20.76
N ASN A 350 10.95 5.82 20.75
CA ASN A 350 11.04 4.98 21.94
C ASN A 350 12.23 4.01 21.88
N ILE A 351 12.56 3.38 23.01
CA ILE A 351 13.70 2.44 23.13
C ILE A 351 13.57 1.23 22.20
N THR A 352 12.36 0.74 22.00
CA THR A 352 12.09 -0.42 21.13
C THR A 352 12.47 -0.13 19.68
N GLY A 353 12.17 1.08 19.17
CA GLY A 353 12.59 1.50 17.84
C GLY A 353 14.11 1.57 17.70
N TYR A 354 14.82 2.00 18.73
CA TYR A 354 16.29 1.97 18.74
C TYR A 354 16.85 0.54 18.69
N GLU A 355 16.33 -0.37 19.51
CA GLU A 355 16.71 -1.78 19.50
C GLU A 355 16.44 -2.44 18.12
N LYS A 356 15.29 -2.16 17.52
CA LYS A 356 14.96 -2.63 16.15
C LYS A 356 15.92 -2.04 15.12
N ALA A 357 16.29 -0.78 15.22
CA ALA A 357 17.26 -0.16 14.30
C ALA A 357 18.61 -0.89 14.34
N VAL A 358 19.13 -1.21 15.53
CA VAL A 358 20.38 -1.97 15.70
C VAL A 358 20.22 -3.38 15.11
N ASN A 359 19.12 -4.06 15.39
CA ASN A 359 18.84 -5.40 14.85
C ASN A 359 18.81 -5.40 13.32
N ASN A 360 18.03 -4.49 12.73
CA ASN A 360 17.81 -4.41 11.28
C ASN A 360 19.10 -4.07 10.53
N LEU A 361 19.90 -3.17 11.07
CA LEU A 361 21.22 -2.83 10.53
C LEU A 361 22.20 -4.02 10.62
N SER A 362 22.11 -4.84 11.66
CA SER A 362 22.94 -6.04 11.81
C SER A 362 22.58 -7.09 10.74
N ILE A 363 21.29 -7.32 10.50
CA ILE A 363 20.80 -8.20 9.43
C ILE A 363 21.30 -7.72 8.07
N LEU A 364 21.11 -6.42 7.81
CA LEU A 364 21.49 -5.83 6.52
C LEU A 364 23.01 -5.95 6.28
N SER A 365 23.82 -5.73 7.31
CA SER A 365 25.27 -5.88 7.25
C SER A 365 25.71 -7.33 7.00
N ASP A 366 25.05 -8.30 7.62
CA ASP A 366 25.33 -9.73 7.37
C ASP A 366 24.95 -10.16 5.95
N PHE A 367 23.78 -9.74 5.49
CA PHE A 367 23.35 -10.03 4.13
C PHE A 367 24.29 -9.44 3.08
N ARG A 368 24.74 -8.18 3.27
CA ARG A 368 25.74 -7.55 2.39
C ARG A 368 27.06 -8.31 2.38
N ARG A 369 27.52 -8.76 3.55
CA ARG A 369 28.73 -9.60 3.65
C ARG A 369 28.56 -10.92 2.89
N ALA A 370 27.38 -11.56 2.95
CA ALA A 370 27.09 -12.77 2.19
C ALA A 370 27.23 -12.56 0.67
N ILE A 371 26.79 -11.40 0.15
CA ILE A 371 27.00 -11.03 -1.25
C ILE A 371 28.51 -10.96 -1.59
N TRP A 372 29.31 -10.29 -0.76
CA TRP A 372 30.75 -10.14 -1.01
C TRP A 372 31.50 -11.47 -0.94
N GLU A 373 31.17 -12.32 -0.01
CA GLU A 373 31.79 -13.63 0.17
C GLU A 373 31.26 -14.67 -0.85
N GLY A 374 30.23 -14.33 -1.63
CA GLY A 374 29.61 -15.25 -2.60
C GLY A 374 28.96 -16.47 -1.92
N ARG A 375 28.45 -16.31 -0.70
CA ARG A 375 27.71 -17.36 0.00
C ARG A 375 26.33 -17.51 -0.66
N THR A 376 26.08 -18.63 -1.30
CA THR A 376 24.80 -18.95 -1.97
C THR A 376 24.20 -20.26 -1.47
#